data_090dd24df21c21545c0a16a6d3a0493b
#
_entry.id   090dd24df21c21545c0a16a6d3a0493b
#
_cell.length_a   1.000
_cell.length_b   1.000
_cell.length_c   1.000
_cell.angle_alpha   90.00
_cell.angle_beta   90.00
_cell.angle_gamma   90.00
#
_symmetry.space_group_name_H-M   'P 1'
#
loop_
_entity.id
_entity.type
_entity.pdbx_description
1 polymer ?
#
loop_
_entity_poly.entity_id
_entity_poly.type
_entity_poly.pdbx_seq_one_letter_code
_entity_poly.pdbx_strand_id
1 'polypeptide(L)'
;MMAMAVFRREGRRLLPSIAARPIAAIRSPLSSDQEEGLLGVRSISTQVVRNRGGMTSCSSFSGGKACRPADDSALTPLVADKAAAHPCYSRHGHHRFARMHLPVAPACNLQCNYCNRKFDCSNESRPGVSSTLLTPEQAVVKVRQVAQAIPQLSVVGIAGPGDPLANIARTFRTLELIREQLPDLKLCLSTNGLMLPDAVDRLLDVGVDHVTVTINTLDAEIAAQIYAWLWLDGERYSGREAGEILIARQLEGVRRLTAKGVLVKINSVLIPGINDSGMADVSRALRASGAFIHNIMPLIARPEHGTVFGLNGQPEPDAETLAATRSRCGEVMPQMTHCHQCRADAIGMLGEDRSQQFTQLPAPESLPAWLPILHQRAQLHASIATRGESEADDACLVAVASSRGDVIDCHFGHADRFYIYSLSAAGMVLVNERFTPKYCQGRDDCEPQDNAARFAAILELLADVKAVFCVRIGHTPWQQLEQEGIEPCVDGAWRPVSEVLPAWWQQRRGSWPAALPHKGVAGGYPYDVPDYA
;
A
#
# COMPACT_ATOMS: atom_id res chain seq x y z
N MET A 1 56.77 -14.14 -38.08
CA MET A 1 56.44 -15.52 -38.44
C MET A 1 54.99 -15.71 -38.01
N MET A 2 54.06 -15.52 -38.96
CA MET A 2 53.24 -16.51 -39.65
C MET A 2 52.47 -17.42 -38.65
N ALA A 3 51.14 -17.44 -38.58
CA ALA A 3 50.31 -17.83 -39.70
C ALA A 3 48.88 -17.25 -39.55
N MET A 4 48.39 -16.74 -40.68
CA MET A 4 46.98 -16.51 -41.01
C MET A 4 46.25 -17.87 -41.15
N ALA A 5 45.05 -17.98 -40.61
CA ALA A 5 44.10 -19.03 -40.99
C ALA A 5 42.79 -18.39 -41.47
N VAL A 6 42.55 -18.56 -42.75
CA VAL A 6 41.36 -18.23 -43.54
C VAL A 6 40.23 -19.20 -43.15
N PHE A 7 39.03 -18.70 -42.81
CA PHE A 7 37.81 -19.53 -42.82
C PHE A 7 36.80 -18.99 -43.84
N ARG A 8 36.46 -19.91 -44.74
CA ARG A 8 35.59 -19.77 -45.89
C ARG A 8 34.12 -19.53 -45.44
N ARG A 9 33.47 -18.72 -46.27
CA ARG A 9 32.01 -18.58 -46.35
C ARG A 9 31.38 -19.86 -46.90
N GLU A 10 30.36 -20.37 -46.24
CA GLU A 10 29.37 -21.29 -46.84
C GLU A 10 27.96 -20.90 -46.43
N GLY A 11 27.12 -20.64 -47.40
CA GLY A 11 25.82 -21.22 -47.69
C GLY A 11 24.61 -20.62 -46.94
N ARG A 12 24.07 -19.48 -47.44
CA ARG A 12 22.66 -19.09 -47.16
C ARG A 12 21.72 -20.15 -47.80
N ARG A 13 20.96 -20.85 -47.00
CA ARG A 13 19.71 -21.51 -47.44
C ARG A 13 18.54 -20.60 -47.19
N LEU A 14 17.88 -20.17 -48.25
CA LEU A 14 16.61 -19.47 -48.26
C LEU A 14 15.50 -20.50 -47.93
N LEU A 15 14.69 -20.20 -46.89
CA LEU A 15 13.42 -20.86 -46.62
C LEU A 15 12.30 -20.13 -47.40
N PRO A 16 11.29 -20.81 -47.92
CA PRO A 16 10.27 -20.22 -48.78
C PRO A 16 9.24 -19.42 -48.01
N SER A 17 8.83 -18.29 -48.61
CA SER A 17 7.75 -17.42 -48.17
C SER A 17 6.40 -18.16 -48.18
N ILE A 18 5.71 -18.14 -47.04
CA ILE A 18 4.31 -18.58 -46.97
C ILE A 18 3.44 -17.35 -47.27
N ALA A 19 2.77 -17.44 -48.44
CA ALA A 19 1.83 -16.43 -48.91
C ALA A 19 0.59 -16.36 -47.99
N ALA A 20 0.21 -15.16 -47.61
CA ALA A 20 -1.03 -14.85 -46.91
C ALA A 20 -2.23 -15.12 -47.84
N ARG A 21 -3.18 -15.88 -47.37
CA ARG A 21 -4.50 -16.01 -47.98
C ARG A 21 -5.46 -14.98 -47.38
N PRO A 22 -6.26 -14.28 -48.18
CA PRO A 22 -7.25 -13.34 -47.65
C PRO A 22 -8.45 -14.10 -47.06
N ILE A 23 -8.89 -13.71 -45.88
CA ILE A 23 -10.12 -14.18 -45.26
C ILE A 23 -11.30 -13.46 -45.91
N ALA A 24 -12.16 -14.26 -46.55
CA ALA A 24 -13.37 -13.80 -47.19
C ALA A 24 -14.39 -13.33 -46.13
N ALA A 25 -14.96 -12.14 -46.35
CA ALA A 25 -16.07 -11.61 -45.59
C ALA A 25 -17.35 -12.44 -45.80
N ILE A 26 -17.85 -13.03 -44.72
CA ILE A 26 -19.19 -13.62 -44.70
C ILE A 26 -20.17 -12.50 -44.34
N ARG A 27 -20.91 -12.05 -45.34
CA ARG A 27 -22.13 -11.23 -45.16
C ARG A 27 -23.31 -12.20 -45.05
N SER A 28 -24.05 -12.14 -43.95
CA SER A 28 -25.40 -12.68 -43.84
C SER A 28 -26.41 -11.55 -43.84
N PRO A 29 -27.57 -11.70 -44.50
CA PRO A 29 -28.53 -10.62 -44.69
C PRO A 29 -29.42 -10.46 -43.45
N LEU A 30 -29.58 -9.19 -43.00
CA LEU A 30 -30.62 -8.79 -42.07
C LEU A 30 -31.92 -8.63 -42.81
N SER A 31 -32.95 -9.36 -42.37
CA SER A 31 -34.36 -9.14 -42.76
C SER A 31 -34.88 -7.88 -42.06
N SER A 32 -35.44 -7.02 -42.88
CA SER A 32 -36.31 -5.94 -42.49
C SER A 32 -37.56 -6.47 -41.82
N ASP A 33 -37.90 -5.96 -40.63
CA ASP A 33 -39.25 -5.59 -40.21
C ASP A 33 -39.26 -5.23 -38.73
N GLN A 34 -39.44 -3.99 -38.46
CA GLN A 34 -40.31 -3.36 -37.47
C GLN A 34 -39.80 -1.98 -37.08
N GLU A 35 -40.22 -1.00 -37.85
CA GLU A 35 -40.42 0.37 -37.36
C GLU A 35 -41.68 0.36 -36.47
N GLU A 36 -41.59 0.98 -35.31
CA GLU A 36 -42.52 1.90 -34.69
C GLU A 36 -42.20 2.06 -33.20
N GLY A 37 -42.01 3.30 -32.75
CA GLY A 37 -41.88 3.64 -31.34
C GLY A 37 -41.05 4.89 -31.06
N LEU A 38 -41.35 5.98 -31.76
CA LEU A 38 -40.84 7.30 -31.46
C LEU A 38 -41.51 7.91 -30.22
N LEU A 39 -40.74 8.82 -29.53
CA LEU A 39 -41.16 9.91 -28.66
C LEU A 39 -41.08 9.65 -27.15
N GLY A 40 -40.18 10.44 -26.54
CA GLY A 40 -40.22 10.68 -25.11
C GLY A 40 -38.94 11.20 -24.46
N VAL A 41 -38.17 12.06 -25.14
CA VAL A 41 -37.14 12.83 -24.42
C VAL A 41 -37.81 13.98 -23.68
N ARG A 42 -38.05 13.83 -22.39
CA ARG A 42 -38.42 14.95 -21.50
C ARG A 42 -37.16 15.56 -20.91
N SER A 43 -36.88 16.79 -21.29
CA SER A 43 -35.93 17.68 -20.63
C SER A 43 -36.38 17.94 -19.19
N ILE A 44 -35.51 17.63 -18.24
CA ILE A 44 -35.69 18.04 -16.85
C ILE A 44 -35.02 19.40 -16.69
N SER A 45 -35.83 20.43 -16.66
CA SER A 45 -35.42 21.79 -16.31
C SER A 45 -35.12 21.87 -14.83
N THR A 46 -33.93 22.37 -14.53
CA THR A 46 -33.47 22.71 -13.18
C THR A 46 -34.28 23.92 -12.66
N GLN A 47 -35.18 23.71 -11.73
CA GLN A 47 -35.76 24.81 -10.94
C GLN A 47 -34.84 25.11 -9.75
N VAL A 48 -34.21 26.26 -9.78
CA VAL A 48 -33.51 26.88 -8.67
C VAL A 48 -34.54 27.43 -7.69
N VAL A 49 -34.74 26.79 -6.57
CA VAL A 49 -35.50 27.38 -5.45
C VAL A 49 -34.53 28.20 -4.59
N ARG A 50 -34.63 29.52 -4.72
CA ARG A 50 -34.01 30.47 -3.80
C ARG A 50 -34.85 30.54 -2.54
N ASN A 51 -34.34 30.01 -1.43
CA ASN A 51 -34.87 30.31 -0.12
C ASN A 51 -33.98 31.36 0.58
N ARG A 52 -34.55 32.55 0.77
CA ARG A 52 -34.01 33.62 1.62
C ARG A 52 -34.50 33.35 3.04
N GLY A 53 -33.59 33.37 4.01
CA GLY A 53 -34.02 33.49 5.40
C GLY A 53 -32.92 33.19 6.41
N GLY A 54 -32.45 34.23 7.09
CA GLY A 54 -32.02 34.18 8.45
C GLY A 54 -30.50 34.02 8.73
N MET A 55 -29.82 35.18 8.81
CA MET A 55 -28.56 35.31 9.56
C MET A 55 -28.85 35.06 11.05
N THR A 56 -28.26 34.02 11.61
CA THR A 56 -27.98 33.95 13.06
C THR A 56 -26.50 33.60 13.23
N SER A 57 -25.79 34.54 13.83
CA SER A 57 -24.42 34.39 14.29
C SER A 57 -24.31 33.23 15.28
N CYS A 58 -23.42 32.27 15.01
CA CYS A 58 -22.94 31.34 16.04
C CYS A 58 -21.41 31.44 16.15
N SER A 59 -21.03 31.93 17.28
CA SER A 59 -19.71 32.00 17.85
C SER A 59 -19.12 30.60 18.07
N SER A 60 -17.78 30.52 17.88
CA SER A 60 -16.83 29.61 18.52
C SER A 60 -17.15 28.10 18.49
N PHE A 61 -16.51 27.39 17.57
CA PHE A 61 -16.22 25.96 17.74
C PHE A 61 -14.71 25.73 17.71
N SER A 62 -14.14 25.77 18.92
CA SER A 62 -12.90 25.08 19.24
C SER A 62 -13.27 23.61 19.53
N GLY A 63 -12.85 22.70 18.68
CA GLY A 63 -13.07 21.29 18.87
C GLY A 63 -12.47 20.51 17.70
N GLY A 64 -11.15 20.28 17.72
CA GLY A 64 -10.49 19.32 16.86
C GLY A 64 -11.05 17.93 17.16
N LYS A 65 -11.95 17.42 16.29
CA LYS A 65 -12.32 16.01 16.29
C LYS A 65 -11.13 15.24 15.72
N ALA A 66 -10.43 14.52 16.60
CA ALA A 66 -9.48 13.51 16.20
C ALA A 66 -10.14 12.60 15.14
N CYS A 67 -9.41 12.32 14.04
CA CYS A 67 -9.84 11.38 13.02
C CYS A 67 -10.22 10.06 13.71
N ARG A 68 -11.50 9.72 13.72
CA ARG A 68 -11.92 8.38 14.10
C ARG A 68 -11.34 7.42 13.06
N PRO A 69 -10.62 6.39 13.49
CA PRO A 69 -10.23 5.31 12.60
C PRO A 69 -11.49 4.73 11.96
N ALA A 70 -11.40 4.35 10.67
CA ALA A 70 -12.51 3.66 10.01
C ALA A 70 -12.92 2.47 10.85
N ASP A 71 -14.18 2.49 11.30
CA ASP A 71 -14.75 1.44 12.13
C ASP A 71 -14.94 0.21 11.22
N ASP A 72 -14.35 -0.93 11.55
CA ASP A 72 -14.52 -2.19 10.82
C ASP A 72 -16.00 -2.61 10.72
N SER A 73 -16.85 -2.05 11.58
CA SER A 73 -18.32 -2.24 11.55
C SER A 73 -19.00 -1.68 10.28
N ALA A 74 -18.31 -0.86 9.48
CA ALA A 74 -18.85 -0.31 8.22
C ALA A 74 -18.59 -1.22 6.99
N LEU A 75 -17.80 -2.31 7.14
CA LEU A 75 -17.53 -3.26 6.08
C LEU A 75 -18.61 -4.35 6.06
N THR A 76 -19.00 -4.77 4.85
CA THR A 76 -19.85 -5.97 4.77
C THR A 76 -19.07 -7.19 5.27
N PRO A 77 -19.71 -8.20 5.88
CA PRO A 77 -19.04 -9.40 6.39
C PRO A 77 -18.10 -10.05 5.36
N LEU A 78 -18.52 -10.12 4.10
CA LEU A 78 -17.71 -10.68 3.00
C LEU A 78 -16.42 -9.89 2.75
N VAL A 79 -16.48 -8.56 2.85
CA VAL A 79 -15.29 -7.69 2.69
C VAL A 79 -14.36 -7.85 3.88
N ALA A 80 -14.91 -7.90 5.09
CA ALA A 80 -14.15 -8.10 6.32
C ALA A 80 -13.39 -9.43 6.29
N ASP A 81 -14.04 -10.54 5.94
CA ASP A 81 -13.43 -11.88 5.84
C ASP A 81 -12.30 -11.91 4.81
N LYS A 82 -12.53 -11.35 3.62
CA LYS A 82 -11.49 -11.29 2.58
C LYS A 82 -10.31 -10.43 2.98
N ALA A 83 -10.55 -9.33 3.70
CA ALA A 83 -9.52 -8.41 4.16
C ALA A 83 -8.74 -8.96 5.36
N ALA A 84 -9.34 -9.80 6.22
CA ALA A 84 -8.82 -10.19 7.54
C ALA A 84 -7.38 -10.76 7.52
N ALA A 85 -7.05 -11.60 6.53
CA ALA A 85 -5.72 -12.18 6.38
C ALA A 85 -4.85 -11.43 5.34
N HIS A 86 -5.25 -10.22 4.93
CA HIS A 86 -4.46 -9.41 3.99
C HIS A 86 -3.67 -8.35 4.75
N PRO A 87 -2.33 -8.40 4.75
CA PRO A 87 -1.50 -7.51 5.58
C PRO A 87 -1.70 -6.02 5.26
N CYS A 88 -2.10 -5.68 4.03
CA CYS A 88 -2.32 -4.28 3.64
C CYS A 88 -3.71 -3.75 4.05
N TYR A 89 -4.66 -4.57 4.51
CA TYR A 89 -6.05 -4.14 4.75
C TYR A 89 -6.51 -4.34 6.18
N SER A 90 -6.05 -5.43 6.83
CA SER A 90 -6.42 -5.74 8.20
C SER A 90 -5.47 -5.07 9.20
N ARG A 91 -6.03 -4.36 10.19
CA ARG A 91 -5.27 -3.80 11.31
C ARG A 91 -4.54 -4.87 12.12
N HIS A 92 -5.13 -6.07 12.21
CA HIS A 92 -4.52 -7.20 12.92
C HIS A 92 -3.64 -8.04 11.99
N GLY A 93 -3.95 -8.06 10.69
CA GLY A 93 -3.24 -8.86 9.68
C GLY A 93 -1.85 -8.32 9.35
N HIS A 94 -1.62 -7.01 9.38
CA HIS A 94 -0.35 -6.42 8.95
C HIS A 94 0.85 -6.74 9.86
N HIS A 95 0.60 -7.09 11.11
CA HIS A 95 1.65 -7.56 12.05
C HIS A 95 1.82 -9.08 12.09
N ARG A 96 0.95 -9.84 11.44
CA ARG A 96 0.88 -11.30 11.52
C ARG A 96 1.17 -11.99 10.20
N PHE A 97 0.87 -11.32 9.10
CA PHE A 97 1.04 -11.84 7.76
C PHE A 97 2.02 -11.00 6.94
N ALA A 98 2.82 -11.68 6.14
CA ALA A 98 3.74 -11.05 5.22
C ALA A 98 3.15 -10.95 3.81
N ARG A 99 3.67 -9.99 3.04
CA ARG A 99 3.41 -9.82 1.62
C ARG A 99 4.71 -9.90 0.82
N MET A 100 4.58 -10.18 -0.47
CA MET A 100 5.66 -9.91 -1.42
C MET A 100 5.12 -9.37 -2.73
N HIS A 101 5.96 -8.60 -3.42
CA HIS A 101 5.69 -8.13 -4.76
C HIS A 101 6.67 -8.75 -5.76
N LEU A 102 6.20 -8.95 -7.00
CA LEU A 102 6.96 -9.56 -8.07
C LEU A 102 7.18 -8.56 -9.21
N PRO A 103 8.42 -8.17 -9.49
CA PRO A 103 8.76 -7.26 -10.57
C PRO A 103 8.80 -7.99 -11.92
N VAL A 104 7.63 -8.34 -12.47
CA VAL A 104 7.49 -9.09 -13.72
C VAL A 104 6.97 -8.26 -14.90
N ALA A 105 6.53 -7.03 -14.66
CA ALA A 105 5.81 -6.18 -15.60
C ALA A 105 6.64 -4.95 -16.04
N PRO A 106 7.55 -5.06 -17.03
CA PRO A 106 8.46 -3.96 -17.39
C PRO A 106 7.80 -2.82 -18.17
N ALA A 107 6.77 -3.07 -18.97
CA ALA A 107 6.12 -2.06 -19.81
C ALA A 107 5.01 -1.33 -19.07
N CYS A 108 4.65 -0.13 -19.55
CA CYS A 108 3.47 0.60 -19.13
C CYS A 108 2.83 1.27 -20.35
N ASN A 109 1.53 1.31 -20.37
CA ASN A 109 0.71 1.92 -21.44
C ASN A 109 0.22 3.32 -21.09
N LEU A 110 0.72 3.91 -20.00
CA LEU A 110 0.40 5.25 -19.52
C LEU A 110 1.69 5.97 -19.11
N GLN A 111 1.82 7.26 -19.41
CA GLN A 111 2.90 8.10 -18.92
C GLN A 111 2.35 9.15 -17.96
N CYS A 112 2.59 8.94 -16.67
CA CYS A 112 2.29 9.92 -15.64
C CYS A 112 3.40 10.97 -15.54
N ASN A 113 3.06 12.25 -15.34
CA ASN A 113 4.02 13.35 -15.20
C ASN A 113 4.84 13.28 -13.90
N TYR A 114 4.42 12.47 -12.92
CA TYR A 114 5.15 12.17 -11.69
C TYR A 114 5.95 10.85 -11.76
N CYS A 115 6.03 10.20 -12.92
CA CYS A 115 6.75 8.93 -13.10
C CYS A 115 7.91 9.08 -14.08
N ASN A 116 9.07 8.52 -13.71
CA ASN A 116 10.20 8.32 -14.61
C ASN A 116 10.39 6.83 -14.87
N ARG A 117 10.22 6.42 -16.12
CA ARG A 117 10.28 5.01 -16.57
C ARG A 117 11.64 4.32 -16.42
N LYS A 118 12.66 5.04 -15.95
CA LYS A 118 13.94 4.44 -15.52
C LYS A 118 13.83 3.72 -14.17
N PHE A 119 12.77 4.00 -13.42
CA PHE A 119 12.51 3.48 -12.08
C PHE A 119 11.20 2.71 -12.05
N ASP A 120 10.93 2.07 -10.92
CA ASP A 120 9.66 1.38 -10.65
C ASP A 120 8.48 2.36 -10.66
N CYS A 121 7.28 1.82 -10.83
CA CYS A 121 6.05 2.61 -10.89
C CYS A 121 5.84 3.43 -9.60
N SER A 122 5.72 4.76 -9.76
CA SER A 122 5.57 5.68 -8.62
C SER A 122 4.20 5.57 -7.90
N ASN A 123 3.26 4.80 -8.44
CA ASN A 123 1.99 4.50 -7.77
C ASN A 123 2.13 3.48 -6.63
N GLU A 124 3.22 2.71 -6.62
CA GLU A 124 3.47 1.67 -5.63
C GLU A 124 4.87 1.80 -5.00
N SER A 125 5.83 2.40 -5.71
CA SER A 125 7.21 2.53 -5.25
C SER A 125 7.60 3.99 -5.04
N ARG A 126 8.55 4.22 -4.15
CA ARG A 126 9.18 5.55 -4.04
C ARG A 126 9.92 5.85 -5.33
N PRO A 127 9.88 7.09 -5.83
CA PRO A 127 10.69 7.49 -6.98
C PRO A 127 12.18 7.20 -6.76
N GLY A 128 12.89 6.86 -7.85
CA GLY A 128 14.33 6.55 -7.81
C GLY A 128 14.68 5.10 -7.46
N VAL A 129 13.71 4.26 -7.15
CA VAL A 129 13.91 2.83 -6.88
C VAL A 129 13.80 2.02 -8.15
N SER A 130 14.66 1.01 -8.31
CA SER A 130 14.61 0.04 -9.41
C SER A 130 14.69 -1.37 -8.88
N SER A 131 13.81 -2.24 -9.38
CA SER A 131 13.78 -3.67 -9.04
C SER A 131 14.36 -4.53 -10.16
N THR A 132 14.98 -5.64 -9.81
CA THR A 132 15.48 -6.61 -10.80
C THR A 132 14.31 -7.37 -11.41
N LEU A 133 14.15 -7.25 -12.73
CA LEU A 133 13.08 -7.91 -13.47
C LEU A 133 13.21 -9.43 -13.44
N LEU A 134 12.09 -10.11 -13.17
CA LEU A 134 11.99 -11.57 -13.15
C LEU A 134 11.21 -12.08 -14.36
N THR A 135 11.57 -13.27 -14.87
CA THR A 135 10.66 -14.04 -15.73
C THR A 135 9.53 -14.66 -14.88
N PRO A 136 8.41 -15.09 -15.48
CA PRO A 136 7.36 -15.79 -14.74
C PRO A 136 7.87 -17.02 -13.97
N GLU A 137 8.74 -17.80 -14.55
CA GLU A 137 9.34 -18.99 -13.94
C GLU A 137 10.28 -18.62 -12.78
N GLN A 138 11.11 -17.58 -12.94
CA GLN A 138 11.96 -17.05 -11.86
C GLN A 138 11.11 -16.49 -10.70
N ALA A 139 9.99 -15.84 -11.02
CA ALA A 139 9.08 -15.31 -10.02
C ALA A 139 8.54 -16.42 -9.11
N VAL A 140 8.12 -17.56 -9.67
CA VAL A 140 7.62 -18.69 -8.88
C VAL A 140 8.72 -19.31 -8.01
N VAL A 141 9.95 -19.46 -8.52
CA VAL A 141 11.11 -19.91 -7.73
C VAL A 141 11.31 -18.97 -6.54
N LYS A 142 11.26 -17.65 -6.77
CA LYS A 142 11.38 -16.65 -5.71
C LYS A 142 10.26 -16.74 -4.68
N VAL A 143 9.00 -16.91 -5.12
CA VAL A 143 7.86 -17.09 -4.20
C VAL A 143 8.05 -18.32 -3.32
N ARG A 144 8.45 -19.45 -3.89
CA ARG A 144 8.72 -20.67 -3.11
C ARG A 144 9.84 -20.48 -2.07
N GLN A 145 10.95 -19.85 -2.47
CA GLN A 145 12.06 -19.50 -1.57
C GLN A 145 11.57 -18.61 -0.41
N VAL A 146 10.82 -17.56 -0.71
CA VAL A 146 10.31 -16.63 0.30
C VAL A 146 9.29 -17.31 1.21
N ALA A 147 8.35 -18.08 0.66
CA ALA A 147 7.32 -18.75 1.44
C ALA A 147 7.89 -19.83 2.40
N GLN A 148 9.04 -20.40 2.06
CA GLN A 148 9.79 -21.29 2.95
C GLN A 148 10.47 -20.50 4.08
N ALA A 149 11.11 -19.38 3.76
CA ALA A 149 11.86 -18.57 4.71
C ALA A 149 10.96 -17.68 5.59
N ILE A 150 9.77 -17.32 5.08
CA ILE A 150 8.76 -16.50 5.75
C ILE A 150 7.42 -17.24 5.67
N PRO A 151 7.15 -18.21 6.56
CA PRO A 151 5.93 -19.01 6.53
C PRO A 151 4.64 -18.16 6.69
N GLN A 152 4.74 -16.94 7.23
CA GLN A 152 3.65 -15.97 7.36
C GLN A 152 3.25 -15.31 6.03
N LEU A 153 3.98 -15.54 4.93
CA LEU A 153 3.63 -15.00 3.62
C LEU A 153 2.19 -15.41 3.24
N SER A 154 1.31 -14.46 3.07
CA SER A 154 -0.11 -14.71 2.74
C SER A 154 -0.54 -14.12 1.40
N VAL A 155 0.17 -13.08 0.93
CA VAL A 155 -0.18 -12.35 -0.28
C VAL A 155 1.01 -12.23 -1.22
N VAL A 156 0.78 -12.50 -2.49
CA VAL A 156 1.70 -12.21 -3.58
C VAL A 156 1.04 -11.24 -4.55
N GLY A 157 1.69 -10.12 -4.81
CA GLY A 157 1.20 -9.07 -5.70
C GLY A 157 2.11 -8.81 -6.89
N ILE A 158 1.53 -8.33 -7.99
CA ILE A 158 2.26 -7.78 -9.13
C ILE A 158 1.96 -6.29 -9.20
N ALA A 159 2.98 -5.46 -8.93
CA ALA A 159 2.84 -4.01 -8.80
C ALA A 159 3.86 -3.21 -9.66
N GLY A 160 4.55 -3.86 -10.56
CA GLY A 160 5.53 -3.19 -11.40
C GLY A 160 6.62 -4.09 -11.99
N PRO A 161 7.71 -3.47 -12.47
CA PRO A 161 8.10 -2.03 -12.52
C PRO A 161 7.20 -1.10 -13.33
N GLY A 162 6.46 -1.64 -14.30
CA GLY A 162 5.47 -0.92 -15.10
C GLY A 162 4.05 -1.23 -14.66
N ASP A 163 3.14 -1.44 -15.63
CA ASP A 163 1.77 -1.82 -15.36
C ASP A 163 1.54 -3.31 -15.67
N PRO A 164 1.02 -4.11 -14.73
CA PRO A 164 0.80 -5.54 -14.95
C PRO A 164 -0.11 -5.84 -16.15
N LEU A 165 -1.13 -5.05 -16.40
CA LEU A 165 -2.08 -5.28 -17.50
C LEU A 165 -1.57 -4.75 -18.85
N ALA A 166 -0.51 -3.92 -18.87
CA ALA A 166 0.27 -3.64 -20.08
C ALA A 166 1.23 -4.80 -20.44
N ASN A 167 1.41 -5.77 -19.53
CA ASN A 167 2.26 -6.95 -19.70
C ASN A 167 1.46 -8.25 -19.56
N ILE A 168 0.31 -8.31 -20.19
CA ILE A 168 -0.74 -9.28 -19.94
C ILE A 168 -0.24 -10.73 -19.99
N ALA A 169 0.58 -11.10 -20.97
CA ALA A 169 1.11 -12.46 -21.12
C ALA A 169 2.02 -12.86 -19.94
N ARG A 170 2.94 -11.99 -19.53
CA ARG A 170 3.85 -12.26 -18.40
C ARG A 170 3.11 -12.29 -17.07
N THR A 171 2.22 -11.35 -16.87
CA THR A 171 1.41 -11.23 -15.65
C THR A 171 0.55 -12.48 -15.45
N PHE A 172 -0.24 -12.86 -16.43
CA PHE A 172 -1.10 -14.03 -16.28
C PHE A 172 -0.31 -15.34 -16.20
N ARG A 173 0.77 -15.49 -16.99
CA ARG A 173 1.63 -16.65 -16.84
C ARG A 173 2.21 -16.77 -15.42
N THR A 174 2.61 -15.66 -14.82
CA THR A 174 3.10 -15.63 -13.42
C THR A 174 1.99 -16.05 -12.44
N LEU A 175 0.79 -15.45 -12.57
CA LEU A 175 -0.35 -15.75 -11.70
C LEU A 175 -0.80 -17.21 -11.82
N GLU A 176 -0.87 -17.74 -13.04
CA GLU A 176 -1.22 -19.14 -13.34
C GLU A 176 -0.23 -20.10 -12.67
N LEU A 177 1.07 -19.87 -12.83
CA LEU A 177 2.11 -20.69 -12.21
C LEU A 177 2.06 -20.63 -10.66
N ILE A 178 1.79 -19.45 -10.09
CA ILE A 178 1.65 -19.32 -8.64
C ILE A 178 0.39 -20.07 -8.18
N ARG A 179 -0.74 -19.92 -8.87
CA ARG A 179 -1.98 -20.60 -8.51
C ARG A 179 -1.82 -22.11 -8.55
N GLU A 180 -1.10 -22.64 -9.56
CA GLU A 180 -0.81 -24.06 -9.70
C GLU A 180 0.07 -24.60 -8.57
N GLN A 181 1.16 -23.91 -8.23
CA GLN A 181 2.18 -24.42 -7.32
C GLN A 181 1.98 -24.00 -5.85
N LEU A 182 1.33 -22.86 -5.60
CA LEU A 182 1.15 -22.25 -4.26
C LEU A 182 -0.30 -21.77 -4.07
N PRO A 183 -1.27 -22.69 -4.08
CA PRO A 183 -2.70 -22.34 -4.07
C PRO A 183 -3.18 -21.65 -2.77
N ASP A 184 -2.40 -21.73 -1.70
CA ASP A 184 -2.67 -21.11 -0.41
C ASP A 184 -2.42 -19.58 -0.39
N LEU A 185 -1.73 -19.04 -1.40
CA LEU A 185 -1.42 -17.63 -1.48
C LEU A 185 -2.57 -16.83 -2.11
N LYS A 186 -2.89 -15.69 -1.51
CA LYS A 186 -3.78 -14.69 -2.11
C LYS A 186 -3.05 -13.94 -3.21
N LEU A 187 -3.75 -13.73 -4.33
CA LEU A 187 -3.20 -13.02 -5.47
C LEU A 187 -3.70 -11.58 -5.49
N CYS A 188 -2.78 -10.64 -5.64
CA CYS A 188 -3.04 -9.21 -5.69
C CYS A 188 -2.44 -8.59 -6.95
N LEU A 189 -3.03 -7.51 -7.42
CA LEU A 189 -2.54 -6.80 -8.61
C LEU A 189 -2.74 -5.30 -8.42
N SER A 190 -1.74 -4.50 -8.84
CA SER A 190 -1.87 -3.04 -8.85
C SER A 190 -1.70 -2.51 -10.28
N THR A 191 -2.68 -1.74 -10.77
CA THR A 191 -2.73 -1.28 -12.16
C THR A 191 -3.18 0.19 -12.26
N ASN A 192 -2.84 0.82 -13.37
CA ASN A 192 -3.39 2.12 -13.76
C ASN A 192 -4.86 2.06 -14.24
N GLY A 193 -5.39 0.85 -14.44
CA GLY A 193 -6.77 0.61 -14.80
C GLY A 193 -7.13 0.72 -16.29
N LEU A 194 -6.21 1.16 -17.15
CA LEU A 194 -6.50 1.34 -18.58
C LEU A 194 -6.96 0.05 -19.27
N MET A 195 -6.28 -1.08 -19.00
CA MET A 195 -6.62 -2.39 -19.57
C MET A 195 -7.53 -3.23 -18.67
N LEU A 196 -8.02 -2.66 -17.57
CA LEU A 196 -8.77 -3.41 -16.57
C LEU A 196 -10.09 -4.00 -17.10
N PRO A 197 -10.93 -3.28 -17.89
CA PRO A 197 -12.17 -3.84 -18.42
C PRO A 197 -11.96 -5.14 -19.22
N ASP A 198 -10.87 -5.22 -19.99
CA ASP A 198 -10.59 -6.37 -20.84
C ASP A 198 -10.00 -7.57 -20.07
N ALA A 199 -9.50 -7.31 -18.86
CA ALA A 199 -8.80 -8.31 -18.05
C ALA A 199 -9.66 -8.93 -16.94
N VAL A 200 -10.82 -8.34 -16.58
CA VAL A 200 -11.62 -8.72 -15.40
C VAL A 200 -11.90 -10.22 -15.34
N ASP A 201 -12.45 -10.80 -16.41
CA ASP A 201 -12.88 -12.20 -16.39
C ASP A 201 -11.65 -13.13 -16.21
N ARG A 202 -10.54 -12.84 -16.90
CA ARG A 202 -9.31 -13.61 -16.76
C ARG A 202 -8.65 -13.46 -15.38
N LEU A 203 -8.75 -12.29 -14.74
CA LEU A 203 -8.29 -12.09 -13.37
C LEU A 203 -9.07 -12.96 -12.38
N LEU A 204 -10.38 -13.10 -12.59
CA LEU A 204 -11.22 -13.99 -11.80
C LEU A 204 -10.87 -15.47 -12.01
N ASP A 205 -10.65 -15.87 -13.25
CA ASP A 205 -10.31 -17.26 -13.60
C ASP A 205 -9.01 -17.73 -12.93
N VAL A 206 -8.01 -16.83 -12.79
CA VAL A 206 -6.77 -17.16 -12.07
C VAL A 206 -6.87 -16.93 -10.55
N GLY A 207 -8.03 -16.50 -10.05
CA GLY A 207 -8.30 -16.33 -8.63
C GLY A 207 -7.70 -15.08 -8.01
N VAL A 208 -7.56 -13.98 -8.77
CA VAL A 208 -7.24 -12.66 -8.20
C VAL A 208 -8.50 -12.11 -7.56
N ASP A 209 -8.44 -11.86 -6.24
CA ASP A 209 -9.55 -11.35 -5.46
C ASP A 209 -9.27 -9.98 -4.81
N HIS A 210 -8.08 -9.41 -5.04
CA HIS A 210 -7.66 -8.09 -4.55
C HIS A 210 -7.00 -7.30 -5.69
N VAL A 211 -7.55 -6.15 -6.04
CA VAL A 211 -7.00 -5.28 -7.09
C VAL A 211 -6.87 -3.85 -6.56
N THR A 212 -5.68 -3.28 -6.71
CA THR A 212 -5.45 -1.84 -6.50
C THR A 212 -5.53 -1.13 -7.84
N VAL A 213 -6.33 -0.07 -7.93
CA VAL A 213 -6.42 0.77 -9.13
C VAL A 213 -5.97 2.19 -8.79
N THR A 214 -5.04 2.74 -9.56
CA THR A 214 -4.61 4.14 -9.38
C THR A 214 -5.54 5.06 -10.17
N ILE A 215 -6.30 5.89 -9.43
CA ILE A 215 -7.23 6.88 -9.99
C ILE A 215 -6.98 8.22 -9.32
N ASN A 216 -6.40 9.18 -10.06
CA ASN A 216 -5.99 10.47 -9.50
C ASN A 216 -7.04 11.56 -9.65
N THR A 217 -8.00 11.39 -10.55
CA THR A 217 -9.08 12.34 -10.84
C THR A 217 -10.19 11.68 -11.64
N LEU A 218 -11.37 12.28 -11.63
CA LEU A 218 -12.50 11.95 -12.52
C LEU A 218 -12.82 13.08 -13.49
N ASP A 219 -11.97 14.11 -13.55
CA ASP A 219 -12.05 15.22 -14.49
C ASP A 219 -11.01 15.05 -15.59
N ALA A 220 -11.45 15.07 -16.85
CA ALA A 220 -10.58 14.83 -17.99
C ALA A 220 -9.57 15.96 -18.25
N GLU A 221 -9.89 17.21 -17.89
CA GLU A 221 -8.95 18.34 -17.99
C GLU A 221 -7.87 18.26 -16.93
N ILE A 222 -8.22 17.81 -15.71
CA ILE A 222 -7.24 17.52 -14.66
C ILE A 222 -6.39 16.32 -15.07
N ALA A 223 -6.99 15.28 -15.64
CA ALA A 223 -6.26 14.11 -16.13
C ALA A 223 -5.22 14.50 -17.21
N ALA A 224 -5.56 15.44 -18.10
CA ALA A 224 -4.65 15.96 -19.13
C ALA A 224 -3.41 16.65 -18.55
N GLN A 225 -3.48 17.20 -17.33
CA GLN A 225 -2.34 17.78 -16.63
C GLN A 225 -1.48 16.71 -15.93
N ILE A 226 -2.09 15.61 -15.51
CA ILE A 226 -1.41 14.53 -14.77
C ILE A 226 -0.74 13.54 -15.72
N TYR A 227 -1.36 13.24 -16.85
CA TYR A 227 -0.93 12.21 -17.78
C TYR A 227 -0.50 12.80 -19.11
N ALA A 228 0.75 12.54 -19.51
CA ALA A 228 1.29 13.03 -20.76
C ALA A 228 0.68 12.32 -21.97
N TRP A 229 0.42 11.02 -21.86
CA TRP A 229 -0.20 10.19 -22.90
C TRP A 229 -0.63 8.83 -22.35
N LEU A 230 -1.51 8.17 -23.09
CA LEU A 230 -1.79 6.74 -22.97
C LEU A 230 -1.68 6.06 -24.34
N TRP A 231 -1.49 4.73 -24.30
CA TRP A 231 -1.42 3.87 -25.48
C TRP A 231 -2.51 2.80 -25.37
N LEU A 232 -3.44 2.80 -26.32
CA LEU A 232 -4.56 1.87 -26.36
C LEU A 232 -4.82 1.44 -27.82
N ASP A 233 -5.02 0.15 -28.06
CA ASP A 233 -5.36 -0.44 -29.36
C ASP A 233 -4.44 -0.03 -30.52
N GLY A 234 -3.16 0.16 -30.21
CA GLY A 234 -2.15 0.54 -31.22
C GLY A 234 -2.09 2.03 -31.50
N GLU A 235 -2.82 2.87 -30.77
CA GLU A 235 -2.87 4.30 -30.93
C GLU A 235 -2.44 5.04 -29.65
N ARG A 236 -1.88 6.23 -29.84
CA ARG A 236 -1.45 7.11 -28.75
C ARG A 236 -2.42 8.27 -28.60
N TYR A 237 -2.99 8.40 -27.39
CA TYR A 237 -3.87 9.50 -27.02
C TYR A 237 -3.19 10.43 -26.03
N SER A 238 -3.57 11.71 -26.03
CA SER A 238 -3.04 12.74 -25.12
C SER A 238 -4.12 13.80 -24.82
N GLY A 239 -3.82 14.69 -23.85
CA GLY A 239 -4.72 15.76 -23.46
C GLY A 239 -6.04 15.24 -22.89
N ARG A 240 -7.13 15.99 -23.11
CA ARG A 240 -8.46 15.68 -22.60
C ARG A 240 -8.99 14.32 -23.06
N GLU A 241 -8.81 13.99 -24.33
CA GLU A 241 -9.27 12.72 -24.91
C GLU A 241 -8.66 11.52 -24.17
N ALA A 242 -7.36 11.55 -23.88
CA ALA A 242 -6.70 10.53 -23.07
C ALA A 242 -7.29 10.45 -21.66
N GLY A 243 -7.63 11.60 -21.06
CA GLY A 243 -8.31 11.68 -19.77
C GLY A 243 -9.69 11.01 -19.79
N GLU A 244 -10.52 11.31 -20.78
CA GLU A 244 -11.85 10.72 -20.94
C GLU A 244 -11.79 9.20 -21.12
N ILE A 245 -10.89 8.71 -21.97
CA ILE A 245 -10.67 7.27 -22.19
C ILE A 245 -10.24 6.59 -20.88
N LEU A 246 -9.22 7.13 -20.19
CA LEU A 246 -8.68 6.52 -18.98
C LEU A 246 -9.74 6.43 -17.88
N ILE A 247 -10.43 7.53 -17.59
CA ILE A 247 -11.45 7.61 -16.55
C ILE A 247 -12.61 6.64 -16.84
N ALA A 248 -13.10 6.61 -18.08
CA ALA A 248 -14.18 5.71 -18.47
C ALA A 248 -13.79 4.23 -18.25
N ARG A 249 -12.59 3.84 -18.66
CA ARG A 249 -12.08 2.47 -18.51
C ARG A 249 -11.81 2.11 -17.05
N GLN A 250 -11.26 3.04 -16.26
CA GLN A 250 -11.06 2.85 -14.83
C GLN A 250 -12.37 2.59 -14.09
N LEU A 251 -13.37 3.44 -14.30
CA LEU A 251 -14.69 3.31 -13.66
C LEU A 251 -15.41 2.03 -14.09
N GLU A 252 -15.33 1.66 -15.36
CA GLU A 252 -15.91 0.42 -15.88
C GLU A 252 -15.23 -0.80 -15.24
N GLY A 253 -13.90 -0.82 -15.21
CA GLY A 253 -13.13 -1.91 -14.60
C GLY A 253 -13.44 -2.06 -13.11
N VAL A 254 -13.48 -0.96 -12.35
CA VAL A 254 -13.83 -0.98 -10.92
C VAL A 254 -15.22 -1.56 -10.72
N ARG A 255 -16.24 -1.06 -11.45
CA ARG A 255 -17.62 -1.57 -11.33
C ARG A 255 -17.72 -3.07 -11.67
N ARG A 256 -17.05 -3.53 -12.71
CA ARG A 256 -17.05 -4.96 -13.10
C ARG A 256 -16.39 -5.83 -12.04
N LEU A 257 -15.25 -5.41 -11.48
CA LEU A 257 -14.56 -6.15 -10.40
C LEU A 257 -15.42 -6.23 -9.13
N THR A 258 -15.96 -5.10 -8.68
CA THR A 258 -16.75 -5.04 -7.44
C THR A 258 -18.06 -5.81 -7.56
N ALA A 259 -18.73 -5.76 -8.73
CA ALA A 259 -19.92 -6.59 -9.01
C ALA A 259 -19.64 -8.09 -8.95
N LYS A 260 -18.39 -8.51 -9.15
CA LYS A 260 -17.94 -9.90 -9.04
C LYS A 260 -17.36 -10.24 -7.65
N GLY A 261 -17.45 -9.31 -6.69
CA GLY A 261 -16.98 -9.51 -5.32
C GLY A 261 -15.46 -9.44 -5.14
N VAL A 262 -14.73 -8.86 -6.11
CA VAL A 262 -13.31 -8.55 -5.98
C VAL A 262 -13.15 -7.32 -5.07
N LEU A 263 -12.20 -7.36 -4.13
CA LEU A 263 -11.89 -6.21 -3.31
C LEU A 263 -11.06 -5.19 -4.11
N VAL A 264 -11.57 -3.99 -4.26
CA VAL A 264 -10.91 -2.92 -5.00
C VAL A 264 -10.45 -1.82 -4.05
N LYS A 265 -9.11 -1.68 -3.92
CA LYS A 265 -8.45 -0.54 -3.29
C LYS A 265 -8.18 0.53 -4.34
N ILE A 266 -8.36 1.79 -3.98
CA ILE A 266 -7.96 2.90 -4.82
C ILE A 266 -6.69 3.54 -4.26
N ASN A 267 -5.71 3.78 -5.13
CA ASN A 267 -4.58 4.67 -4.85
C ASN A 267 -4.80 5.99 -5.58
N SER A 268 -4.51 7.12 -4.93
CA SER A 268 -4.46 8.44 -5.57
C SER A 268 -3.23 9.20 -5.10
N VAL A 269 -2.50 9.79 -6.03
CA VAL A 269 -1.40 10.71 -5.72
C VAL A 269 -1.99 12.11 -5.57
N LEU A 270 -1.80 12.72 -4.41
CA LEU A 270 -2.24 14.09 -4.12
C LEU A 270 -1.26 15.09 -4.71
N ILE A 271 -1.73 15.90 -5.65
CA ILE A 271 -0.94 16.86 -6.41
C ILE A 271 -1.51 18.26 -6.14
N PRO A 272 -0.84 19.06 -5.27
CA PRO A 272 -1.33 20.39 -4.88
C PRO A 272 -1.58 21.30 -6.07
N GLY A 273 -2.74 22.00 -6.07
CA GLY A 273 -3.15 22.90 -7.13
C GLY A 273 -3.65 22.22 -8.41
N ILE A 274 -3.62 20.88 -8.47
CA ILE A 274 -4.11 20.11 -9.64
C ILE A 274 -5.34 19.28 -9.26
N ASN A 275 -5.24 18.31 -8.34
CA ASN A 275 -6.34 17.41 -8.02
C ASN A 275 -6.80 17.46 -6.55
N ASP A 276 -6.19 18.26 -5.71
CA ASP A 276 -6.43 18.36 -4.27
C ASP A 276 -7.86 18.80 -3.92
N SER A 277 -8.44 19.72 -4.68
CA SER A 277 -9.81 20.23 -4.48
C SER A 277 -10.88 19.18 -4.80
N GLY A 278 -10.64 18.28 -5.76
CA GLY A 278 -11.59 17.26 -6.24
C GLY A 278 -11.50 15.92 -5.53
N MET A 279 -10.53 15.70 -4.63
CA MET A 279 -10.23 14.38 -4.08
C MET A 279 -11.39 13.75 -3.28
N ALA A 280 -12.19 14.56 -2.58
CA ALA A 280 -13.37 14.07 -1.87
C ALA A 280 -14.49 13.59 -2.82
N ASP A 281 -14.65 14.25 -3.99
CA ASP A 281 -15.60 13.81 -5.01
C ASP A 281 -15.15 12.51 -5.68
N VAL A 282 -13.83 12.35 -5.89
CA VAL A 282 -13.23 11.10 -6.35
C VAL A 282 -13.55 9.97 -5.34
N SER A 283 -13.31 10.18 -4.04
CA SER A 283 -13.64 9.19 -2.99
C SER A 283 -15.11 8.80 -3.03
N ARG A 284 -16.01 9.77 -3.16
CA ARG A 284 -17.47 9.55 -3.20
C ARG A 284 -17.90 8.71 -4.40
N ALA A 285 -17.43 9.05 -5.58
CA ALA A 285 -17.76 8.34 -6.81
C ALA A 285 -17.22 6.91 -6.82
N LEU A 286 -16.00 6.71 -6.29
CA LEU A 286 -15.37 5.39 -6.23
C LEU A 286 -16.02 4.49 -5.17
N ARG A 287 -16.44 5.03 -4.03
CA ARG A 287 -17.26 4.29 -3.07
C ARG A 287 -18.60 3.86 -3.70
N ALA A 288 -19.27 4.75 -4.41
CA ALA A 288 -20.50 4.43 -5.13
C ALA A 288 -20.28 3.34 -6.21
N SER A 289 -19.05 3.21 -6.73
CA SER A 289 -18.65 2.13 -7.66
C SER A 289 -18.24 0.84 -6.94
N GLY A 290 -18.33 0.76 -5.60
CA GLY A 290 -18.08 -0.43 -4.80
C GLY A 290 -16.63 -0.59 -4.31
N ALA A 291 -15.74 0.37 -4.55
CA ALA A 291 -14.41 0.35 -3.96
C ALA A 291 -14.50 0.46 -2.42
N PHE A 292 -13.67 -0.31 -1.70
CA PHE A 292 -13.83 -0.45 -0.25
C PHE A 292 -12.91 0.46 0.58
N ILE A 293 -11.75 0.86 0.04
CA ILE A 293 -10.75 1.67 0.73
C ILE A 293 -10.00 2.59 -0.24
N HIS A 294 -9.69 3.81 0.20
CA HIS A 294 -8.91 4.77 -0.55
C HIS A 294 -7.59 5.06 0.15
N ASN A 295 -6.50 5.06 -0.60
CA ASN A 295 -5.16 5.39 -0.16
C ASN A 295 -4.69 6.65 -0.87
N ILE A 296 -4.63 7.76 -0.15
CA ILE A 296 -4.13 9.02 -0.66
C ILE A 296 -2.66 9.15 -0.32
N MET A 297 -1.82 9.18 -1.34
CA MET A 297 -0.36 9.24 -1.24
C MET A 297 0.14 10.65 -1.59
N PRO A 298 1.16 11.17 -0.91
CA PRO A 298 1.75 12.44 -1.30
C PRO A 298 2.48 12.31 -2.65
N LEU A 299 2.39 13.36 -3.47
CA LEU A 299 3.31 13.53 -4.60
C LEU A 299 4.74 13.63 -4.08
N ILE A 300 5.67 12.95 -4.77
CA ILE A 300 7.11 13.13 -4.60
C ILE A 300 7.65 13.67 -5.92
N ALA A 301 8.05 14.93 -5.93
CA ALA A 301 8.39 15.69 -7.14
C ALA A 301 9.80 16.30 -7.07
N ARG A 302 10.76 15.60 -6.48
CA ARG A 302 12.14 16.06 -6.40
C ARG A 302 12.82 16.04 -7.78
N PRO A 303 13.55 17.10 -8.16
CA PRO A 303 14.20 17.21 -9.49
C PRO A 303 15.14 16.05 -9.80
N GLU A 304 15.84 15.50 -8.80
CA GLU A 304 16.78 14.38 -8.96
C GLU A 304 16.12 13.08 -9.48
N HIS A 305 14.81 12.94 -9.31
CA HIS A 305 14.07 11.80 -9.86
C HIS A 305 13.77 11.94 -11.36
N GLY A 306 13.99 13.14 -11.94
CA GLY A 306 13.84 13.38 -13.37
C GLY A 306 12.42 13.17 -13.90
N THR A 307 11.40 13.35 -13.07
CA THR A 307 9.99 13.36 -13.46
C THR A 307 9.62 14.72 -14.05
N VAL A 308 8.57 14.79 -14.88
CA VAL A 308 8.10 16.07 -15.44
C VAL A 308 7.72 17.04 -14.34
N PHE A 309 6.98 16.59 -13.33
CA PHE A 309 6.60 17.43 -12.19
C PHE A 309 7.81 17.88 -11.37
N GLY A 310 8.77 16.98 -11.11
CA GLY A 310 9.99 17.35 -10.37
C GLY A 310 10.83 18.39 -11.11
N LEU A 311 11.02 18.23 -12.41
CA LEU A 311 11.80 19.16 -13.24
C LEU A 311 11.12 20.54 -13.38
N ASN A 312 9.78 20.58 -13.32
CA ASN A 312 8.99 21.80 -13.43
C ASN A 312 8.70 22.46 -12.06
N GLY A 313 9.21 21.93 -10.95
CA GLY A 313 9.02 22.50 -9.63
C GLY A 313 7.58 22.40 -9.10
N GLN A 314 6.83 21.35 -9.48
CA GLN A 314 5.50 21.08 -8.93
C GLN A 314 5.62 20.90 -7.41
N PRO A 315 4.86 21.65 -6.57
CA PRO A 315 4.95 21.52 -5.13
C PRO A 315 4.48 20.15 -4.65
N GLU A 316 5.19 19.61 -3.65
CA GLU A 316 4.75 18.45 -2.88
C GLU A 316 3.71 18.89 -1.83
N PRO A 317 2.72 18.06 -1.46
CA PRO A 317 1.83 18.38 -0.37
C PRO A 317 2.58 18.34 0.98
N ASP A 318 2.34 19.34 1.82
CA ASP A 318 2.79 19.28 3.20
C ASP A 318 1.94 18.28 4.03
N ALA A 319 2.40 18.00 5.25
CA ALA A 319 1.74 17.04 6.13
C ALA A 319 0.32 17.49 6.52
N GLU A 320 0.08 18.79 6.69
CA GLU A 320 -1.22 19.35 7.04
C GLU A 320 -2.22 19.21 5.89
N THR A 321 -1.83 19.56 4.67
CA THR A 321 -2.63 19.41 3.45
C THR A 321 -3.00 17.95 3.22
N LEU A 322 -2.05 17.04 3.39
CA LEU A 322 -2.28 15.60 3.24
C LEU A 322 -3.27 15.09 4.30
N ALA A 323 -3.07 15.45 5.57
CA ALA A 323 -3.94 15.04 6.67
C ALA A 323 -5.36 15.62 6.51
N ALA A 324 -5.50 16.89 6.15
CA ALA A 324 -6.77 17.53 5.89
C ALA A 324 -7.52 16.88 4.72
N THR A 325 -6.81 16.52 3.64
CA THR A 325 -7.41 15.84 2.49
C THR A 325 -7.86 14.43 2.86
N ARG A 326 -7.04 13.65 3.57
CA ARG A 326 -7.41 12.33 4.08
C ARG A 326 -8.62 12.39 5.02
N SER A 327 -8.69 13.40 5.91
CA SER A 327 -9.83 13.60 6.80
C SER A 327 -11.13 13.85 6.02
N ARG A 328 -11.13 14.79 5.06
CA ARG A 328 -12.30 15.06 4.21
C ARG A 328 -12.75 13.83 3.42
N CYS A 329 -11.81 13.09 2.85
CA CYS A 329 -12.11 11.85 2.14
C CYS A 329 -12.60 10.74 3.08
N GLY A 330 -12.11 10.72 4.32
CA GLY A 330 -12.49 9.77 5.37
C GLY A 330 -13.95 9.86 5.81
N GLU A 331 -14.57 11.03 5.65
CA GLU A 331 -16.02 11.20 5.90
C GLU A 331 -16.89 10.40 4.92
N VAL A 332 -16.33 10.06 3.75
CA VAL A 332 -17.07 9.41 2.66
C VAL A 332 -16.64 7.96 2.48
N MET A 333 -15.35 7.67 2.56
CA MET A 333 -14.76 6.36 2.25
C MET A 333 -13.62 6.04 3.21
N PRO A 334 -13.51 4.80 3.75
CA PRO A 334 -12.38 4.41 4.59
C PRO A 334 -11.06 4.77 3.97
N GLN A 335 -10.17 5.40 4.77
CA GLN A 335 -8.84 5.79 4.33
C GLN A 335 -7.81 4.79 4.83
N MET A 336 -6.83 4.49 3.99
CA MET A 336 -5.69 3.69 4.39
C MET A 336 -4.71 4.54 5.20
N THR A 337 -4.45 4.14 6.45
CA THR A 337 -3.61 4.89 7.38
C THR A 337 -2.23 4.28 7.58
N HIS A 338 -2.03 3.00 7.20
CA HIS A 338 -0.83 2.22 7.50
C HIS A 338 -0.08 1.73 6.25
N CYS A 339 -0.53 2.10 5.06
CA CYS A 339 0.15 1.70 3.82
C CYS A 339 1.23 2.72 3.47
N HIS A 340 2.47 2.25 3.46
CA HIS A 340 3.59 2.98 2.89
C HIS A 340 3.83 2.53 1.44
N GLN A 341 4.46 3.41 0.64
CA GLN A 341 4.89 3.03 -0.71
C GLN A 341 5.88 1.87 -0.63
N CYS A 342 5.48 0.72 -1.13
CA CYS A 342 6.33 -0.46 -1.23
C CYS A 342 7.19 -0.40 -2.49
N ARG A 343 8.31 -1.17 -2.50
CA ARG A 343 9.05 -1.44 -3.74
C ARG A 343 8.28 -2.45 -4.60
N ALA A 344 8.53 -2.46 -5.91
CA ALA A 344 7.95 -3.47 -6.80
C ALA A 344 8.46 -4.91 -6.52
N ASP A 345 9.51 -5.03 -5.70
CA ASP A 345 10.09 -6.29 -5.21
C ASP A 345 10.04 -6.43 -3.67
N ALA A 346 9.21 -5.66 -2.98
CA ALA A 346 9.11 -5.65 -1.52
C ALA A 346 8.73 -7.02 -0.96
N ILE A 347 9.38 -7.44 0.13
CA ILE A 347 9.16 -8.74 0.80
C ILE A 347 9.18 -8.52 2.31
N GLY A 348 8.18 -9.05 3.02
CA GLY A 348 8.13 -9.05 4.48
C GLY A 348 6.82 -8.57 5.06
N MET A 349 6.79 -8.36 6.37
CA MET A 349 5.67 -7.74 7.09
C MET A 349 5.52 -6.27 6.69
N LEU A 350 4.42 -5.63 7.03
CA LEU A 350 4.26 -4.21 6.81
C LEU A 350 5.29 -3.43 7.66
N GLY A 351 5.99 -2.47 7.03
CA GLY A 351 7.11 -1.76 7.67
C GLY A 351 8.46 -2.46 7.59
N GLU A 352 8.49 -3.74 7.15
CA GLU A 352 9.70 -4.52 6.93
C GLU A 352 9.95 -4.72 5.43
N ASP A 353 11.19 -4.59 4.99
CA ASP A 353 11.62 -4.97 3.63
C ASP A 353 12.84 -5.89 3.69
N ARG A 354 12.60 -7.18 3.48
CA ARG A 354 13.61 -8.24 3.43
C ARG A 354 14.04 -8.59 2.00
N SER A 355 13.71 -7.77 1.00
CA SER A 355 13.99 -8.05 -0.42
C SER A 355 15.47 -8.36 -0.68
N GLN A 356 16.38 -7.71 0.06
CA GLN A 356 17.82 -7.91 -0.07
C GLN A 356 18.29 -9.34 0.31
N GLN A 357 17.54 -10.05 1.15
CA GLN A 357 17.85 -11.44 1.52
C GLN A 357 17.54 -12.43 0.39
N PHE A 358 16.77 -12.01 -0.60
CA PHE A 358 16.26 -12.85 -1.70
C PHE A 358 16.69 -12.34 -3.07
N THR A 359 17.87 -11.73 -3.17
CA THR A 359 18.42 -11.22 -4.44
C THR A 359 18.91 -12.34 -5.35
N GLN A 360 19.39 -13.44 -4.76
CA GLN A 360 19.84 -14.61 -5.49
C GLN A 360 18.74 -15.68 -5.53
N LEU A 361 18.45 -16.17 -6.72
CA LEU A 361 17.50 -17.26 -6.90
C LEU A 361 18.24 -18.61 -6.76
N PRO A 362 17.71 -19.54 -5.96
CA PRO A 362 18.23 -20.90 -5.92
C PRO A 362 17.93 -21.64 -7.22
N ALA A 363 18.69 -22.71 -7.49
CA ALA A 363 18.31 -23.63 -8.55
C ALA A 363 16.94 -24.26 -8.20
N PRO A 364 15.98 -24.36 -9.14
CA PRO A 364 14.65 -24.89 -8.84
C PRO A 364 14.66 -26.26 -8.18
N GLU A 365 15.63 -27.10 -8.54
CA GLU A 365 15.82 -28.46 -8.01
C GLU A 365 16.31 -28.48 -6.56
N SER A 366 16.90 -27.38 -6.08
CA SER A 366 17.38 -27.26 -4.69
C SER A 366 16.27 -26.88 -3.71
N LEU A 367 15.10 -26.50 -4.19
CA LEU A 367 13.95 -26.18 -3.35
C LEU A 367 13.31 -27.47 -2.82
N PRO A 368 12.96 -27.54 -1.53
CA PRO A 368 12.30 -28.73 -0.98
C PRO A 368 10.92 -28.97 -1.59
N ALA A 369 10.40 -30.18 -1.40
CA ALA A 369 9.04 -30.53 -1.78
C ALA A 369 8.04 -29.58 -1.11
N TRP A 370 7.06 -29.08 -1.89
CA TRP A 370 6.14 -28.04 -1.43
C TRP A 370 5.07 -28.55 -0.44
N LEU A 371 4.59 -29.76 -0.58
CA LEU A 371 3.49 -30.29 0.25
C LEU A 371 3.76 -30.21 1.78
N PRO A 372 4.93 -30.59 2.31
CA PRO A 372 5.22 -30.41 3.74
C PRO A 372 5.22 -28.96 4.18
N ILE A 373 5.73 -28.05 3.33
CA ILE A 373 5.76 -26.62 3.58
C ILE A 373 4.33 -26.07 3.62
N LEU A 374 3.48 -26.47 2.66
CA LEU A 374 2.07 -26.09 2.60
C LEU A 374 1.32 -26.49 3.89
N HIS A 375 1.50 -27.71 4.38
CA HIS A 375 0.89 -28.14 5.64
C HIS A 375 1.35 -27.33 6.84
N GLN A 376 2.66 -27.08 6.96
CA GLN A 376 3.22 -26.25 8.05
C GLN A 376 2.66 -24.83 8.00
N ARG A 377 2.59 -24.23 6.81
CA ARG A 377 2.03 -22.88 6.59
C ARG A 377 0.55 -22.84 6.93
N ALA A 378 -0.23 -23.82 6.49
CA ALA A 378 -1.66 -23.91 6.81
C ALA A 378 -1.92 -23.98 8.31
N GLN A 379 -1.14 -24.79 9.05
CA GLN A 379 -1.21 -24.86 10.50
C GLN A 379 -0.85 -23.53 11.17
N LEU A 380 0.21 -22.86 10.70
CA LEU A 380 0.61 -21.55 11.20
C LEU A 380 -0.47 -20.49 10.94
N HIS A 381 -0.99 -20.41 9.72
CA HIS A 381 -2.04 -19.44 9.37
C HIS A 381 -3.32 -19.68 10.16
N ALA A 382 -3.73 -20.94 10.34
CA ALA A 382 -4.85 -21.28 11.22
C ALA A 382 -4.60 -20.87 12.67
N SER A 383 -3.41 -21.11 13.21
CA SER A 383 -3.06 -20.69 14.57
C SER A 383 -3.04 -19.17 14.75
N ILE A 384 -2.63 -18.43 13.72
CA ILE A 384 -2.68 -16.97 13.71
C ILE A 384 -4.12 -16.46 13.67
N ALA A 385 -5.00 -17.09 12.88
CA ALA A 385 -6.41 -16.73 12.78
C ALA A 385 -7.16 -16.99 14.10
N THR A 386 -6.99 -18.19 14.69
CA THR A 386 -7.67 -18.56 15.95
C THR A 386 -7.19 -17.73 17.14
N ARG A 387 -5.90 -17.35 17.21
CA ARG A 387 -5.41 -16.42 18.24
C ARG A 387 -6.03 -15.03 18.12
N GLY A 388 -6.40 -14.61 16.90
CA GLY A 388 -7.08 -13.33 16.67
C GLY A 388 -8.47 -13.22 17.27
N GLU A 389 -9.19 -14.34 17.43
CA GLU A 389 -10.57 -14.35 17.93
C GLU A 389 -10.66 -14.50 19.46
N SER A 390 -9.72 -15.21 20.10
CA SER A 390 -9.78 -15.48 21.55
C SER A 390 -8.89 -14.57 22.42
N GLU A 391 -7.91 -13.87 21.84
CA GLU A 391 -6.96 -13.01 22.57
C GLU A 391 -7.17 -11.51 22.29
N ALA A 392 -8.19 -11.14 21.51
CA ALA A 392 -8.41 -9.75 21.09
C ALA A 392 -8.71 -8.79 22.26
N ASP A 393 -9.14 -9.32 23.41
CA ASP A 393 -9.47 -8.47 24.56
C ASP A 393 -8.29 -8.15 25.50
N ASP A 394 -7.20 -8.95 25.49
CA ASP A 394 -6.10 -8.79 26.45
C ASP A 394 -4.69 -8.67 25.83
N ALA A 395 -4.51 -8.91 24.54
CA ALA A 395 -3.18 -8.81 23.92
C ALA A 395 -2.83 -7.37 23.54
N CYS A 396 -1.58 -6.95 23.83
CA CYS A 396 -1.09 -5.63 23.41
C CYS A 396 0.28 -5.73 22.77
N LEU A 397 0.59 -4.78 21.86
CA LEU A 397 1.91 -4.58 21.32
C LEU A 397 2.66 -3.53 22.14
N VAL A 398 3.94 -3.77 22.38
CA VAL A 398 4.85 -2.81 23.00
C VAL A 398 6.14 -2.70 22.18
N ALA A 399 6.74 -1.52 22.15
CA ALA A 399 7.99 -1.26 21.47
C ALA A 399 9.14 -1.20 22.48
N VAL A 400 10.31 -1.73 22.12
CA VAL A 400 11.51 -1.68 22.95
C VAL A 400 12.65 -1.07 22.15
N ALA A 401 13.22 0.00 22.66
CA ALA A 401 14.47 0.58 22.18
C ALA A 401 15.64 -0.28 22.70
N SER A 402 16.22 -1.07 21.85
CA SER A 402 17.29 -2.01 22.21
C SER A 402 18.30 -2.15 21.08
N SER A 403 19.55 -2.47 21.45
CA SER A 403 20.59 -2.79 20.47
C SER A 403 20.47 -4.21 19.90
N ARG A 404 19.92 -5.16 20.69
CA ARG A 404 19.81 -6.58 20.33
C ARG A 404 18.43 -7.20 20.57
N GLY A 405 17.51 -6.47 21.19
CA GLY A 405 16.17 -6.96 21.50
C GLY A 405 16.02 -7.67 22.84
N ASP A 406 17.09 -8.03 23.54
CA ASP A 406 17.07 -8.80 24.78
C ASP A 406 17.12 -7.95 26.05
N VAL A 407 17.67 -6.74 25.98
CA VAL A 407 17.82 -5.77 27.08
C VAL A 407 17.31 -4.41 26.63
N ILE A 408 16.71 -3.63 27.54
CA ILE A 408 16.32 -2.24 27.30
C ILE A 408 17.56 -1.36 27.49
N ASP A 409 18.35 -1.16 26.43
CA ASP A 409 19.69 -0.54 26.51
C ASP A 409 19.85 0.71 25.61
N CYS A 410 18.82 1.13 24.88
CA CYS A 410 18.90 2.27 23.99
C CYS A 410 18.08 3.47 24.48
N HIS A 411 18.62 4.68 24.25
CA HIS A 411 17.89 5.93 24.37
C HIS A 411 16.88 6.03 23.21
N PHE A 412 15.65 6.51 23.46
CA PHE A 412 14.59 6.63 22.47
C PHE A 412 15.07 7.32 21.18
N GLY A 413 15.72 8.49 21.31
CA GLY A 413 16.17 9.29 20.17
C GLY A 413 17.40 8.73 19.43
N HIS A 414 18.11 7.77 20.01
CA HIS A 414 19.29 7.16 19.41
C HIS A 414 19.01 5.76 18.83
N ALA A 415 17.81 5.21 19.08
CA ALA A 415 17.42 3.92 18.55
C ALA A 415 17.37 4.00 17.01
N ASP A 416 18.02 3.06 16.34
CA ASP A 416 17.91 2.86 14.89
C ASP A 416 16.79 1.88 14.53
N ARG A 417 16.24 1.21 15.56
CA ARG A 417 15.11 0.28 15.46
C ARG A 417 14.37 0.16 16.78
N PHE A 418 13.13 -0.26 16.70
CA PHE A 418 12.34 -0.73 17.83
C PHE A 418 12.00 -2.20 17.65
N TYR A 419 12.23 -3.01 18.68
CA TYR A 419 11.75 -4.38 18.75
C TYR A 419 10.32 -4.40 19.26
N ILE A 420 9.41 -4.99 18.51
CA ILE A 420 7.98 -5.03 18.83
C ILE A 420 7.63 -6.39 19.43
N TYR A 421 7.13 -6.36 20.63
CA TYR A 421 6.67 -7.55 21.35
C TYR A 421 5.16 -7.56 21.47
N SER A 422 4.56 -8.73 21.24
CA SER A 422 3.19 -9.01 21.60
C SER A 422 3.16 -9.61 23.01
N LEU A 423 2.38 -9.01 23.88
CA LEU A 423 2.17 -9.46 25.26
C LEU A 423 0.73 -9.96 25.40
N SER A 424 0.56 -11.16 25.93
CA SER A 424 -0.75 -11.79 26.17
C SER A 424 -0.69 -12.71 27.37
N ALA A 425 -1.84 -13.29 27.75
CA ALA A 425 -1.92 -14.33 28.79
C ALA A 425 -1.05 -15.57 28.44
N ALA A 426 -0.80 -15.82 27.17
CA ALA A 426 0.05 -16.92 26.69
C ALA A 426 1.55 -16.61 26.80
N GLY A 427 1.92 -15.35 27.11
CA GLY A 427 3.32 -14.91 27.27
C GLY A 427 3.72 -13.75 26.37
N MET A 428 5.04 -13.62 26.18
CA MET A 428 5.69 -12.58 25.38
C MET A 428 6.30 -13.20 24.13
N VAL A 429 6.05 -12.56 22.98
CA VAL A 429 6.61 -12.99 21.68
C VAL A 429 7.16 -11.78 20.94
N LEU A 430 8.40 -11.84 20.46
CA LEU A 430 8.93 -10.87 19.50
C LEU A 430 8.20 -11.05 18.16
N VAL A 431 7.51 -10.01 17.71
CA VAL A 431 6.67 -10.08 16.49
C VAL A 431 7.28 -9.33 15.33
N ASN A 432 8.10 -8.28 15.59
CA ASN A 432 8.69 -7.48 14.51
C ASN A 432 9.88 -6.64 15.00
N GLU A 433 10.71 -6.19 14.04
CA GLU A 433 11.70 -5.11 14.21
C GLU A 433 11.32 -3.97 13.27
N ARG A 434 11.22 -2.75 13.79
CA ARG A 434 10.87 -1.54 13.02
C ARG A 434 12.05 -0.60 12.99
N PHE A 435 12.65 -0.45 11.81
CA PHE A 435 13.76 0.48 11.61
C PHE A 435 13.25 1.92 11.57
N THR A 436 13.94 2.79 12.27
CA THR A 436 13.58 4.22 12.39
C THR A 436 14.77 5.10 12.06
N PRO A 437 14.56 6.27 11.43
CA PRO A 437 15.60 7.29 11.38
C PRO A 437 15.89 7.73 12.81
N LYS A 438 17.18 7.81 13.18
CA LYS A 438 17.55 8.33 14.49
C LYS A 438 16.96 9.72 14.70
N TYR A 439 16.19 9.91 15.77
CA TYR A 439 15.58 11.18 16.11
C TYR A 439 16.66 12.22 16.48
N CYS A 440 17.71 11.80 17.21
CA CYS A 440 18.81 12.63 17.63
C CYS A 440 20.13 12.15 17.04
N GLN A 441 20.85 13.02 16.29
CA GLN A 441 22.14 12.69 15.65
C GLN A 441 23.36 13.26 16.38
N GLY A 442 23.18 13.99 17.50
CA GLY A 442 24.26 14.64 18.23
C GLY A 442 24.08 16.16 18.33
N ARG A 443 24.95 16.83 19.10
CA ARG A 443 24.73 18.22 19.54
C ARG A 443 24.77 19.29 18.45
N ASP A 444 25.33 19.04 17.26
CA ASP A 444 25.66 20.14 16.33
C ASP A 444 24.80 20.22 15.06
N ASP A 445 23.91 19.23 14.77
CA ASP A 445 23.20 19.15 13.48
C ASP A 445 21.67 19.05 13.57
N CYS A 446 21.05 19.40 14.70
CA CYS A 446 19.61 19.26 14.85
C CYS A 446 18.86 20.56 14.51
N GLU A 447 18.47 20.76 13.27
CA GLU A 447 17.47 21.79 12.95
C GLU A 447 16.09 21.39 13.50
N PRO A 448 15.33 22.29 14.13
CA PRO A 448 14.04 21.98 14.77
C PRO A 448 13.00 21.40 13.80
N GLN A 449 13.03 21.77 12.51
CA GLN A 449 12.08 21.31 11.50
C GLN A 449 12.36 19.84 11.07
N ASP A 450 13.61 19.44 10.98
CA ASP A 450 14.00 18.05 10.68
C ASP A 450 13.59 17.08 11.81
N ASN A 451 13.64 17.53 13.05
CA ASN A 451 13.27 16.73 14.21
C ASN A 451 11.76 16.46 14.28
N ALA A 452 10.93 17.42 13.91
CA ALA A 452 9.48 17.24 13.88
C ALA A 452 9.05 16.19 12.83
N ALA A 453 9.62 16.24 11.62
CA ALA A 453 9.34 15.27 10.57
C ALA A 453 9.81 13.85 10.94
N ARG A 454 11.00 13.72 11.53
CA ARG A 454 11.54 12.44 12.01
C ARG A 454 10.69 11.86 13.14
N PHE A 455 10.25 12.72 14.05
CA PHE A 455 9.39 12.26 15.14
C PHE A 455 8.01 11.83 14.65
N ALA A 456 7.40 12.55 13.72
CA ALA A 456 6.14 12.15 13.09
C ALA A 456 6.25 10.77 12.44
N ALA A 457 7.38 10.49 11.75
CA ALA A 457 7.64 9.17 11.18
C ALA A 457 7.78 8.09 12.27
N ILE A 458 8.36 8.40 13.42
CA ILE A 458 8.44 7.47 14.56
C ILE A 458 7.05 7.23 15.17
N LEU A 459 6.24 8.25 15.36
CA LEU A 459 4.87 8.11 15.86
C LEU A 459 4.02 7.22 14.93
N GLU A 460 4.12 7.45 13.63
CA GLU A 460 3.45 6.61 12.65
C GLU A 460 3.91 5.14 12.73
N LEU A 461 5.22 4.93 12.91
CA LEU A 461 5.82 3.61 13.08
C LEU A 461 5.33 2.89 14.34
N LEU A 462 4.97 3.64 15.38
CA LEU A 462 4.58 3.14 16.71
C LEU A 462 3.07 3.29 16.99
N ALA A 463 2.26 3.67 16.02
CA ALA A 463 0.85 4.00 16.20
C ALA A 463 -0.04 2.87 16.77
N ASP A 464 0.43 1.63 16.69
CA ASP A 464 -0.28 0.42 17.15
C ASP A 464 0.25 -0.14 18.47
N VAL A 465 1.31 0.43 19.05
CA VAL A 465 1.85 -0.03 20.34
C VAL A 465 1.17 0.70 21.50
N LYS A 466 1.11 0.05 22.65
CA LYS A 466 0.56 0.61 23.89
C LYS A 466 1.61 1.27 24.76
N ALA A 467 2.85 0.84 24.65
CA ALA A 467 3.97 1.41 25.42
C ALA A 467 5.28 1.35 24.64
N VAL A 468 6.20 2.25 24.99
CA VAL A 468 7.56 2.29 24.48
C VAL A 468 8.54 2.20 25.65
N PHE A 469 9.38 1.16 25.64
CA PHE A 469 10.41 0.94 26.65
C PHE A 469 11.75 1.44 26.13
N CYS A 470 12.40 2.30 26.90
CA CYS A 470 13.73 2.84 26.56
C CYS A 470 14.50 3.21 27.82
N VAL A 471 15.80 3.45 27.68
CA VAL A 471 16.64 3.89 28.82
C VAL A 471 16.30 5.31 29.21
N ARG A 472 16.06 6.17 28.23
CA ARG A 472 15.78 7.59 28.43
C ARG A 472 15.02 8.13 27.22
N ILE A 473 14.19 9.14 27.45
CA ILE A 473 13.44 9.86 26.42
C ILE A 473 13.37 11.35 26.79
N GLY A 474 13.42 12.23 25.81
CA GLY A 474 13.27 13.66 26.03
C GLY A 474 11.83 14.06 26.37
N HIS A 475 11.67 15.24 26.97
CA HIS A 475 10.36 15.76 27.41
C HIS A 475 9.34 15.88 26.24
N THR A 476 9.75 16.48 25.13
CA THR A 476 8.85 16.66 23.97
C THR A 476 8.38 15.33 23.37
N PRO A 477 9.26 14.36 23.04
CA PRO A 477 8.84 13.03 22.62
C PRO A 477 7.96 12.32 23.66
N TRP A 478 8.21 12.48 24.94
CA TRP A 478 7.40 11.92 26.01
C TRP A 478 5.93 12.39 25.91
N GLN A 479 5.74 13.72 25.91
CA GLN A 479 4.41 14.33 25.84
C GLN A 479 3.65 13.94 24.55
N GLN A 480 4.34 13.87 23.43
CA GLN A 480 3.72 13.50 22.16
C GLN A 480 3.31 12.03 22.12
N LEU A 481 4.09 11.11 22.69
CA LEU A 481 3.68 9.71 22.85
C LEU A 481 2.44 9.59 23.73
N GLU A 482 2.38 10.30 24.87
CA GLU A 482 1.20 10.30 25.74
C GLU A 482 -0.05 10.87 25.03
N GLN A 483 0.11 11.90 24.21
CA GLN A 483 -0.99 12.47 23.41
C GLN A 483 -1.57 11.46 22.42
N GLU A 484 -0.71 10.60 21.86
CA GLU A 484 -1.12 9.50 20.97
C GLU A 484 -1.58 8.23 21.73
N GLY A 485 -1.63 8.28 23.07
CA GLY A 485 -2.05 7.16 23.90
C GLY A 485 -1.01 6.05 24.03
N ILE A 486 0.26 6.36 23.78
CA ILE A 486 1.40 5.45 23.94
C ILE A 486 2.12 5.78 25.23
N GLU A 487 2.22 4.81 26.14
CA GLU A 487 2.89 4.99 27.44
C GLU A 487 4.42 4.94 27.29
N PRO A 488 5.18 6.01 27.60
CA PRO A 488 6.63 5.93 27.65
C PRO A 488 7.09 5.29 28.97
N CYS A 489 7.92 4.26 28.91
CA CYS A 489 8.39 3.48 30.05
C CYS A 489 9.93 3.52 30.14
N VAL A 490 10.47 4.06 31.22
CA VAL A 490 11.90 4.12 31.50
C VAL A 490 12.33 3.28 32.71
N ASP A 491 11.39 2.81 33.52
CA ASP A 491 11.65 2.07 34.77
C ASP A 491 12.31 0.71 34.53
N GLY A 492 12.27 0.22 33.30
CA GLY A 492 12.93 -1.01 32.87
C GLY A 492 14.33 -0.83 32.30
N ALA A 493 14.93 0.37 32.37
CA ALA A 493 16.24 0.67 31.81
C ALA A 493 17.32 -0.32 32.30
N TRP A 494 18.12 -0.83 31.35
CA TRP A 494 19.22 -1.80 31.57
C TRP A 494 18.79 -3.17 32.11
N ARG A 495 17.51 -3.48 32.06
CA ARG A 495 16.97 -4.78 32.48
C ARG A 495 16.60 -5.66 31.28
N PRO A 496 16.60 -6.99 31.47
CA PRO A 496 16.14 -7.92 30.45
C PRO A 496 14.69 -7.68 30.06
N VAL A 497 14.42 -7.67 28.75
CA VAL A 497 13.07 -7.53 28.18
C VAL A 497 12.15 -8.62 28.71
N SER A 498 12.68 -9.85 28.88
CA SER A 498 11.95 -11.02 29.40
C SER A 498 11.45 -10.88 30.85
N GLU A 499 12.03 -9.97 31.62
CA GLU A 499 11.57 -9.67 32.98
C GLU A 499 10.60 -8.49 33.03
N VAL A 500 10.94 -7.42 32.30
CA VAL A 500 10.22 -6.14 32.37
C VAL A 500 8.86 -6.20 31.71
N LEU A 501 8.78 -6.72 30.48
CA LEU A 501 7.54 -6.67 29.71
C LEU A 501 6.42 -7.55 30.30
N PRO A 502 6.66 -8.80 30.74
CA PRO A 502 5.62 -9.59 31.37
C PRO A 502 5.14 -8.98 32.69
N ALA A 503 6.04 -8.41 33.51
CA ALA A 503 5.67 -7.74 34.76
C ALA A 503 4.80 -6.50 34.51
N TRP A 504 5.19 -5.67 33.54
CA TRP A 504 4.42 -4.50 33.12
C TRP A 504 3.04 -4.89 32.61
N TRP A 505 2.93 -5.92 31.75
CA TRP A 505 1.67 -6.41 31.22
C TRP A 505 0.73 -6.94 32.33
N GLN A 506 1.26 -7.73 33.28
CA GLN A 506 0.47 -8.23 34.41
C GLN A 506 -0.11 -7.13 35.28
N GLN A 507 0.61 -6.02 35.47
CA GLN A 507 0.12 -4.87 36.22
C GLN A 507 -0.99 -4.10 35.50
N ARG A 508 -1.01 -4.15 34.17
CA ARG A 508 -1.91 -3.33 33.35
C ARG A 508 -3.05 -4.10 32.69
N ARG A 509 -2.98 -5.43 32.61
CA ARG A 509 -4.10 -6.22 32.09
C ARG A 509 -5.37 -5.96 32.90
N GLY A 510 -6.49 -5.67 32.21
CA GLY A 510 -7.78 -5.34 32.82
C GLY A 510 -7.94 -3.87 33.25
N SER A 511 -6.94 -3.00 33.05
CA SER A 511 -7.02 -1.57 33.35
C SER A 511 -7.06 -0.67 32.11
N TRP A 512 -7.07 -1.23 30.91
CA TRP A 512 -7.18 -0.45 29.69
C TRP A 512 -8.59 0.10 29.52
N PRO A 513 -8.82 1.43 29.65
CA PRO A 513 -10.10 1.97 29.26
C PRO A 513 -10.27 1.81 27.75
N ALA A 514 -11.43 1.36 27.31
CA ALA A 514 -11.87 1.54 25.94
C ALA A 514 -11.74 3.03 25.62
N ALA A 515 -10.75 3.38 24.77
CA ALA A 515 -10.43 4.75 24.32
C ALA A 515 -10.44 5.80 25.46
N LEU A 516 -9.26 6.23 25.92
CA LEU A 516 -9.13 7.34 26.87
C LEU A 516 -9.81 8.60 26.32
N PRO A 517 -10.77 9.21 27.05
CA PRO A 517 -11.19 10.57 26.76
C PRO A 517 -10.04 11.52 27.10
N HIS A 518 -9.69 12.42 26.20
CA HIS A 518 -8.75 13.50 26.44
C HIS A 518 -9.12 14.27 27.72
N LYS A 519 -8.34 14.11 28.79
CA LYS A 519 -8.36 15.00 29.96
C LYS A 519 -6.98 15.61 30.11
N GLY A 520 -6.93 16.92 29.90
CA GLY A 520 -5.81 17.72 30.34
C GLY A 520 -5.62 17.54 31.84
N VAL A 521 -4.45 17.11 32.27
CA VAL A 521 -4.06 17.11 33.67
C VAL A 521 -2.80 17.96 33.79
N ALA A 522 -2.96 19.09 34.45
CA ALA A 522 -1.86 19.82 35.07
C ALA A 522 -1.41 19.01 36.30
N GLY A 523 -0.21 18.44 36.25
CA GLY A 523 0.40 17.76 37.39
C GLY A 523 1.91 17.76 37.27
N GLY A 524 2.56 18.50 38.20
CA GLY A 524 4.00 18.65 38.23
C GLY A 524 4.72 17.33 38.53
N TYR A 525 5.89 17.19 37.94
CA TYR A 525 6.79 16.05 38.11
C TYR A 525 7.44 16.05 39.50
N PRO A 526 7.61 14.89 40.17
CA PRO A 526 8.26 14.80 41.47
C PRO A 526 9.80 14.63 41.42
N TYR A 527 10.45 14.87 40.31
CA TYR A 527 11.92 14.77 40.27
C TYR A 527 12.54 15.94 39.52
N ASP A 528 13.05 16.90 40.31
CA ASP A 528 14.10 17.84 39.90
C ASP A 528 15.39 17.05 39.70
N VAL A 529 15.83 16.90 38.45
CA VAL A 529 17.15 16.37 38.12
C VAL A 529 18.03 17.54 37.69
N PRO A 530 19.18 17.80 38.34
CA PRO A 530 20.06 18.88 37.94
C PRO A 530 20.63 18.66 36.55
N ASP A 531 20.58 19.72 35.73
CA ASP A 531 21.33 19.80 34.48
C ASP A 531 22.83 19.65 34.75
N TYR A 532 23.40 18.54 34.31
CA TYR A 532 24.85 18.44 34.13
C TYR A 532 25.17 18.55 32.63
N ALA A 533 26.01 19.55 32.36
CA ALA A 533 26.61 19.94 31.10
C ALA A 533 27.35 18.83 30.35
#